data_c3973f7e33ea8717448115a32c0fc597
#
_entry.id   c3973f7e33ea8717448115a32c0fc597
#
_cell.length_a   1.000
_cell.length_b   1.000
_cell.length_c   1.000
_cell.angle_alpha   90.00
_cell.angle_beta   90.00
_cell.angle_gamma   90.00
#
_symmetry.space_group_name_H-M   'P 1'
#
loop_
_entity.id
_entity.type
_entity.pdbx_description
1 polymer ?
#
loop_
_entity_poly.entity_id
_entity_poly.type
_entity_poly.pdbx_seq_one_letter_code
_entity_poly.pdbx_strand_id
1 'polypeptide(L)'
;SKALYEEVIDEIGTQTLARFGLNIFSLNTYGAYGASVTTTNIVSRTYDIRNKSESKDETLEKRNIRIASSRGYVFEDLDVGQKNIMSELLNKGQKTYTTDELADIKKVADIIASNKKIDKLNSKDRQKFNFVMNNYKEEVLKINSSKNMMNNAKKHDPSTDTITFDEKGNIVKKSQHKVIAETEGFFEREKLYDKSGKILKDENGQVLYKKDKDGNFVYKYLENNDVLTVPFDDYKRHKENLENMIKNPKSQEDRQKAQKALDMLNKNNVTNRLMCENPKTTAVITQSMVASGHIAQAGM
;
A
#
# COMPACT_ATOMS: atom_id res chain seq x y z
N SER A 1 5.86 15.93 22.52
CA SER A 1 7.09 16.31 23.23
C SER A 1 8.31 16.06 22.36
N LYS A 2 9.47 16.61 22.74
CA LYS A 2 10.73 16.48 22.01
C LYS A 2 11.15 15.01 21.83
N ALA A 3 10.98 14.19 22.86
CA ALA A 3 11.34 12.78 22.82
C ALA A 3 10.51 12.00 21.78
N LEU A 4 9.20 12.24 21.71
CA LEU A 4 8.33 11.60 20.72
C LEU A 4 8.66 12.05 19.29
N TYR A 5 9.04 13.30 19.13
CA TYR A 5 9.48 13.86 17.86
C TYR A 5 10.79 13.23 17.38
N GLU A 6 11.75 13.06 18.28
CA GLU A 6 13.02 12.38 17.97
C GLU A 6 12.78 10.92 17.56
N GLU A 7 11.90 10.22 18.28
CA GLU A 7 11.51 8.84 17.94
C GLU A 7 10.85 8.75 16.58
N VAL A 8 9.95 9.67 16.25
CA VAL A 8 9.29 9.75 14.93
C VAL A 8 10.32 9.97 13.82
N ILE A 9 11.28 10.85 14.02
CA ILE A 9 12.33 11.12 13.04
C ILE A 9 13.18 9.87 12.80
N ASP A 10 13.57 9.19 13.84
CA ASP A 10 14.36 7.96 13.73
C ASP A 10 13.56 6.86 13.05
N GLU A 11 12.26 6.71 13.36
CA GLU A 11 11.36 5.71 12.82
C GLU A 11 11.04 5.92 11.32
N ILE A 12 10.79 7.16 10.87
CA ILE A 12 10.50 7.45 9.46
C ILE A 12 11.75 7.65 8.62
N GLY A 13 12.88 7.70 9.27
CA GLY A 13 14.18 7.80 8.62
C GLY A 13 14.63 9.23 8.38
N THR A 14 15.30 9.80 9.38
CA THR A 14 16.14 11.01 9.25
C THR A 14 17.03 10.92 8.01
N GLN A 15 17.52 9.70 7.71
CA GLN A 15 18.34 9.42 6.54
C GLN A 15 17.62 9.72 5.22
N THR A 16 16.30 9.45 5.14
CA THR A 16 15.54 9.75 3.93
C THR A 16 15.28 11.24 3.77
N LEU A 17 14.93 11.93 4.86
CA LEU A 17 14.77 13.38 4.87
C LEU A 17 16.08 14.08 4.51
N ALA A 18 17.20 13.64 5.10
CA ALA A 18 18.53 14.15 4.79
C ALA A 18 18.96 13.86 3.35
N ARG A 19 18.67 12.66 2.85
CA ARG A 19 18.97 12.21 1.48
C ARG A 19 18.29 13.08 0.41
N PHE A 20 17.09 13.55 0.67
CA PHE A 20 16.37 14.43 -0.23
C PHE A 20 16.60 15.92 0.03
N GLY A 21 17.48 16.26 0.95
CA GLY A 21 17.73 17.65 1.33
C GLY A 21 16.54 18.34 1.99
N LEU A 22 15.60 17.55 2.51
CA LEU A 22 14.40 18.07 3.13
C LEU A 22 14.65 18.45 4.57
N ASN A 23 14.43 19.71 4.87
CA ASN A 23 14.31 20.18 6.24
C ASN A 23 12.92 19.80 6.75
N ILE A 24 12.84 19.30 7.98
CA ILE A 24 11.59 18.97 8.64
C ILE A 24 10.62 20.14 8.71
N PHE A 25 11.16 21.38 8.75
CA PHE A 25 10.39 22.62 8.68
C PHE A 25 9.74 22.85 7.30
N SER A 26 10.16 22.12 6.25
CA SER A 26 9.55 22.16 4.92
C SER A 26 8.33 21.26 4.79
N LEU A 27 8.03 20.40 5.78
CA LEU A 27 6.77 19.68 5.92
C LEU A 27 5.65 20.63 6.32
N ASN A 28 5.41 21.65 5.47
CA ASN A 28 4.40 22.70 5.66
C ASN A 28 2.97 22.12 5.82
N THR A 29 1.98 22.96 5.65
CA THR A 29 0.53 22.67 5.67
C THR A 29 0.15 21.43 4.87
N TYR A 30 0.81 21.17 3.74
CA TYR A 30 0.55 19.98 2.92
C TYR A 30 1.03 18.68 3.61
N GLY A 31 2.20 18.71 4.24
CA GLY A 31 2.70 17.57 5.01
C GLY A 31 1.77 17.21 6.16
N ALA A 32 1.26 18.21 6.87
CA ALA A 32 0.28 18.05 7.93
C ALA A 32 -1.04 17.42 7.39
N TYR A 33 -1.55 17.92 6.28
CA TYR A 33 -2.73 17.38 5.60
C TYR A 33 -2.53 15.94 5.14
N GLY A 34 -1.42 15.66 4.46
CA GLY A 34 -1.07 14.32 4.01
C GLY A 34 -0.93 13.32 5.15
N ALA A 35 -0.31 13.73 6.27
CA ALA A 35 -0.21 12.90 7.46
C ALA A 35 -1.58 12.63 8.11
N SER A 36 -2.49 13.60 8.12
CA SER A 36 -3.86 13.43 8.62
C SER A 36 -4.67 12.43 7.77
N VAL A 37 -4.60 12.54 6.45
CA VAL A 37 -5.23 11.57 5.51
C VAL A 37 -4.64 10.17 5.71
N THR A 38 -3.32 10.06 5.79
CA THR A 38 -2.62 8.79 6.02
C THR A 38 -3.06 8.15 7.33
N THR A 39 -3.11 8.90 8.42
CA THR A 39 -3.57 8.41 9.73
C THR A 39 -5.00 7.89 9.66
N THR A 40 -5.90 8.62 9.00
CA THR A 40 -7.30 8.23 8.86
C THR A 40 -7.42 6.94 8.05
N ASN A 41 -6.67 6.79 6.97
CA ASN A 41 -6.64 5.56 6.17
C ASN A 41 -6.14 4.37 7.00
N ILE A 42 -5.06 4.52 7.75
CA ILE A 42 -4.53 3.47 8.63
C ILE A 42 -5.61 3.02 9.62
N VAL A 43 -6.22 3.95 10.32
CA VAL A 43 -7.26 3.64 11.32
C VAL A 43 -8.45 2.95 10.68
N SER A 44 -8.97 3.49 9.58
CA SER A 44 -10.18 2.95 8.94
C SER A 44 -9.98 1.55 8.34
N ARG A 45 -8.80 1.25 7.79
CA ARG A 45 -8.50 -0.06 7.19
C ARG A 45 -8.14 -1.14 8.22
N THR A 46 -7.56 -0.76 9.35
CA THR A 46 -7.03 -1.73 10.32
C THR A 46 -7.92 -1.92 11.55
N TYR A 47 -8.79 -0.96 11.86
CA TYR A 47 -9.65 -1.00 13.04
C TYR A 47 -10.53 -2.26 13.07
N ASP A 48 -11.29 -2.50 12.02
CA ASP A 48 -12.21 -3.64 11.93
C ASP A 48 -11.46 -4.99 11.97
N ILE A 49 -10.26 -5.04 11.39
CA ILE A 49 -9.43 -6.24 11.35
C ILE A 49 -8.93 -6.59 12.75
N ARG A 50 -8.46 -5.61 13.50
CA ARG A 50 -7.83 -5.84 14.81
C ARG A 50 -8.81 -5.93 15.97
N ASN A 51 -9.93 -5.20 15.87
CA ASN A 51 -10.94 -5.14 16.94
C ASN A 51 -12.17 -6.00 16.66
N LYS A 52 -12.13 -6.84 15.61
CA LYS A 52 -13.16 -7.84 15.40
C LYS A 52 -13.26 -8.70 16.66
N SER A 53 -14.46 -8.75 17.25
CA SER A 53 -14.70 -9.61 18.41
C SER A 53 -14.32 -11.04 18.06
N GLU A 54 -13.50 -11.66 18.90
CA GLU A 54 -13.08 -13.04 18.75
C GLU A 54 -14.35 -13.91 18.69
N SER A 55 -14.54 -14.63 17.58
CA SER A 55 -15.50 -15.70 17.58
C SER A 55 -15.00 -16.75 18.58
N LYS A 56 -15.90 -17.38 19.35
CA LYS A 56 -15.53 -18.42 20.33
C LYS A 56 -14.70 -19.55 19.70
N ASP A 57 -14.69 -19.66 18.38
CA ASP A 57 -14.02 -20.69 17.59
C ASP A 57 -12.75 -20.19 16.88
N GLU A 58 -12.30 -18.93 17.11
CA GLU A 58 -11.09 -18.43 16.50
C GLU A 58 -9.85 -19.01 17.19
N THR A 59 -9.05 -19.78 16.46
CA THR A 59 -7.77 -20.29 16.98
C THR A 59 -6.74 -19.16 17.09
N LEU A 60 -5.75 -19.35 17.98
CA LEU A 60 -4.62 -18.40 18.13
C LEU A 60 -3.89 -18.17 16.80
N GLU A 61 -3.74 -19.20 15.98
CA GLU A 61 -3.14 -19.13 14.66
C GLU A 61 -3.95 -18.20 13.73
N LYS A 62 -5.25 -18.40 13.63
CA LYS A 62 -6.15 -17.55 12.83
C LYS A 62 -6.12 -16.09 13.28
N ARG A 63 -6.11 -15.88 14.60
CA ARG A 63 -5.99 -14.53 15.19
C ARG A 63 -4.67 -13.88 14.78
N ASN A 64 -3.55 -14.60 14.89
CA ASN A 64 -2.24 -14.08 14.52
C ASN A 64 -2.14 -13.73 13.02
N ILE A 65 -2.71 -14.56 12.15
CA ILE A 65 -2.80 -14.29 10.70
C ILE A 65 -3.63 -13.03 10.45
N ARG A 66 -4.78 -12.90 11.12
CA ARG A 66 -5.65 -11.72 10.99
C ARG A 66 -4.94 -10.44 11.43
N ILE A 67 -4.23 -10.46 12.56
CA ILE A 67 -3.47 -9.33 13.07
C ILE A 67 -2.30 -9.01 12.13
N ALA A 68 -1.59 -10.02 11.66
CA ALA A 68 -0.45 -9.86 10.74
C ALA A 68 -0.87 -9.23 9.40
N SER A 69 -2.06 -9.56 8.88
CA SER A 69 -2.57 -8.97 7.63
C SER A 69 -2.72 -7.44 7.70
N SER A 70 -2.97 -6.89 8.88
CA SER A 70 -3.08 -5.45 9.08
C SER A 70 -1.74 -4.71 8.89
N ARG A 71 -0.61 -5.38 9.04
CA ARG A 71 0.74 -4.80 8.83
C ARG A 71 0.93 -4.34 7.41
N GLY A 72 0.47 -5.14 6.46
CA GLY A 72 0.53 -4.79 5.03
C GLY A 72 -0.23 -3.51 4.73
N TYR A 73 -1.43 -3.35 5.26
CA TYR A 73 -2.24 -2.14 5.08
C TYR A 73 -1.57 -0.89 5.68
N VAL A 74 -1.01 -1.00 6.87
CA VAL A 74 -0.26 0.11 7.49
C VAL A 74 0.91 0.51 6.60
N PHE A 75 1.66 -0.45 6.11
CA PHE A 75 2.81 -0.21 5.24
C PHE A 75 2.41 0.47 3.92
N GLU A 76 1.37 -0.01 3.27
CA GLU A 76 0.83 0.61 2.06
C GLU A 76 0.44 2.08 2.29
N ASP A 77 -0.33 2.35 3.34
CA ASP A 77 -0.81 3.70 3.64
C ASP A 77 0.32 4.67 4.01
N LEU A 78 1.32 4.21 4.76
CA LEU A 78 2.49 5.02 5.09
C LEU A 78 3.33 5.35 3.85
N ASP A 79 3.58 4.37 3.00
CA ASP A 79 4.35 4.56 1.77
C ASP A 79 3.63 5.52 0.80
N VAL A 80 2.32 5.35 0.64
CA VAL A 80 1.49 6.27 -0.16
C VAL A 80 1.55 7.70 0.38
N GLY A 81 1.35 7.86 1.69
CA GLY A 81 1.40 9.17 2.33
C GLY A 81 2.74 9.87 2.11
N GLN A 82 3.84 9.15 2.31
CA GLN A 82 5.19 9.68 2.08
C GLN A 82 5.44 10.04 0.62
N LYS A 83 5.07 9.16 -0.32
CA LYS A 83 5.25 9.43 -1.76
C LYS A 83 4.50 10.68 -2.20
N ASN A 84 3.29 10.89 -1.71
CA ASN A 84 2.49 12.06 -2.05
C ASN A 84 3.08 13.34 -1.46
N ILE A 85 3.53 13.32 -0.20
CA ILE A 85 4.22 14.45 0.44
C ILE A 85 5.50 14.78 -0.34
N MET A 86 6.29 13.78 -0.66
CA MET A 86 7.55 13.97 -1.40
C MET A 86 7.32 14.48 -2.81
N SER A 87 6.31 13.97 -3.51
CA SER A 87 5.95 14.42 -4.86
C SER A 87 5.55 15.90 -4.85
N GLU A 88 4.78 16.32 -3.87
CA GLU A 88 4.37 17.73 -3.72
C GLU A 88 5.57 18.62 -3.41
N LEU A 89 6.39 18.25 -2.42
CA LEU A 89 7.57 19.02 -2.03
C LEU A 89 8.61 19.15 -3.17
N LEU A 90 8.75 18.11 -3.98
CA LEU A 90 9.67 18.09 -5.11
C LEU A 90 9.02 18.50 -6.44
N ASN A 91 7.77 18.91 -6.41
CA ASN A 91 6.98 19.34 -7.58
C ASN A 91 7.03 18.34 -8.73
N LYS A 92 6.85 17.05 -8.43
CA LYS A 92 6.91 15.96 -9.42
C LYS A 92 5.62 15.81 -10.24
N GLY A 93 4.52 16.42 -9.82
CA GLY A 93 3.23 16.27 -10.48
C GLY A 93 2.67 14.84 -10.49
N GLN A 94 3.11 14.00 -9.55
CA GLN A 94 2.67 12.62 -9.43
C GLN A 94 1.81 12.43 -8.18
N LYS A 95 0.86 11.52 -8.24
CA LYS A 95 0.05 11.13 -7.08
C LYS A 95 -0.10 9.62 -7.02
N THR A 96 0.06 9.08 -5.82
CA THR A 96 -0.01 7.65 -5.53
C THR A 96 -1.25 7.36 -4.72
N TYR A 97 -1.92 6.24 -5.04
CA TYR A 97 -3.10 5.74 -4.34
C TYR A 97 -2.94 4.26 -4.05
N THR A 98 -3.54 3.79 -2.96
CA THR A 98 -3.84 2.36 -2.87
C THR A 98 -4.99 2.01 -3.83
N THR A 99 -5.05 0.77 -4.27
CA THR A 99 -6.20 0.29 -5.06
C THR A 99 -7.50 0.37 -4.28
N ASP A 100 -7.45 0.21 -2.96
CA ASP A 100 -8.59 0.39 -2.05
C ASP A 100 -9.08 1.84 -2.02
N GLU A 101 -8.19 2.83 -1.97
CA GLU A 101 -8.56 4.25 -2.08
C GLU A 101 -9.28 4.54 -3.39
N LEU A 102 -8.74 4.05 -4.51
CA LEU A 102 -9.37 4.22 -5.81
C LEU A 102 -10.75 3.57 -5.87
N ALA A 103 -10.93 2.40 -5.25
CA ALA A 103 -12.22 1.74 -5.15
C ALA A 103 -13.24 2.56 -4.34
N ASP A 104 -12.81 3.17 -3.25
CA ASP A 104 -13.65 4.06 -2.45
C ASP A 104 -14.04 5.33 -3.22
N ILE A 105 -13.10 5.93 -3.94
CA ILE A 105 -13.35 7.09 -4.81
C ILE A 105 -14.36 6.72 -5.92
N LYS A 106 -14.17 5.58 -6.56
CA LYS A 106 -15.09 5.08 -7.61
C LYS A 106 -16.50 4.87 -7.07
N LYS A 107 -16.63 4.26 -5.89
CA LYS A 107 -17.93 4.06 -5.22
C LYS A 107 -18.65 5.36 -4.99
N VAL A 108 -17.96 6.40 -4.51
CA VAL A 108 -18.55 7.73 -4.28
C VAL A 108 -18.94 8.39 -5.60
N ALA A 109 -18.08 8.33 -6.62
CA ALA A 109 -18.40 8.85 -7.95
C ALA A 109 -19.65 8.18 -8.54
N ASP A 110 -19.83 6.87 -8.37
CA ASP A 110 -21.00 6.13 -8.83
C ASP A 110 -22.27 6.50 -8.05
N ILE A 111 -22.18 6.76 -6.75
CA ILE A 111 -23.30 7.25 -5.94
C ILE A 111 -23.79 8.60 -6.48
N ILE A 112 -22.88 9.51 -6.77
CA ILE A 112 -23.20 10.83 -7.33
C ILE A 112 -23.82 10.70 -8.72
N ALA A 113 -23.21 9.89 -9.60
CA ALA A 113 -23.70 9.68 -10.97
C ALA A 113 -25.09 9.04 -11.03
N SER A 114 -25.42 8.18 -10.06
CA SER A 114 -26.72 7.50 -9.98
C SER A 114 -27.82 8.34 -9.31
N ASN A 115 -27.55 9.59 -8.90
CA ASN A 115 -28.46 10.45 -8.15
C ASN A 115 -29.06 9.78 -6.89
N LYS A 116 -28.33 8.83 -6.30
CA LYS A 116 -28.74 8.22 -5.03
C LYS A 116 -28.75 9.27 -3.92
N LYS A 117 -29.82 9.30 -3.15
CA LYS A 117 -29.92 10.21 -2.01
C LYS A 117 -28.90 9.82 -0.94
N ILE A 118 -28.01 10.74 -0.60
CA ILE A 118 -26.98 10.56 0.43
C ILE A 118 -27.61 10.24 1.78
N ASP A 119 -28.79 10.79 2.06
CA ASP A 119 -29.55 10.56 3.30
C ASP A 119 -29.98 9.09 3.49
N LYS A 120 -30.02 8.30 2.42
CA LYS A 120 -30.34 6.87 2.47
C LYS A 120 -29.12 5.98 2.73
N LEU A 121 -27.91 6.54 2.79
CA LEU A 121 -26.72 5.81 3.14
C LEU A 121 -26.76 5.47 4.64
N ASN A 122 -26.28 4.26 4.98
CA ASN A 122 -26.05 3.91 6.39
C ASN A 122 -24.93 4.79 6.98
N SER A 123 -24.78 4.79 8.28
CA SER A 123 -23.81 5.63 8.99
C SER A 123 -22.37 5.43 8.49
N LYS A 124 -21.94 4.17 8.27
CA LYS A 124 -20.61 3.82 7.81
C LYS A 124 -20.36 4.32 6.38
N ASP A 125 -21.29 4.13 5.47
CA ASP A 125 -21.18 4.57 4.08
C ASP A 125 -21.22 6.09 3.97
N ARG A 126 -21.99 6.76 4.83
CA ARG A 126 -22.03 8.24 4.91
C ARG A 126 -20.71 8.81 5.39
N GLN A 127 -20.09 8.23 6.41
CA GLN A 127 -18.77 8.65 6.90
C GLN A 127 -17.72 8.49 5.80
N LYS A 128 -17.72 7.36 5.09
CA LYS A 128 -16.83 7.11 3.95
C LYS A 128 -17.07 8.12 2.82
N PHE A 129 -18.33 8.38 2.47
CA PHE A 129 -18.69 9.37 1.47
C PHE A 129 -18.14 10.76 1.83
N ASN A 130 -18.35 11.21 3.05
CA ASN A 130 -17.88 12.53 3.52
C ASN A 130 -16.35 12.59 3.52
N PHE A 131 -15.66 11.55 3.98
CA PHE A 131 -14.21 11.48 3.96
C PHE A 131 -13.65 11.59 2.54
N VAL A 132 -14.20 10.83 1.61
CA VAL A 132 -13.78 10.85 0.19
C VAL A 132 -14.04 12.21 -0.44
N MET A 133 -15.22 12.81 -0.23
CA MET A 133 -15.53 14.13 -0.76
C MET A 133 -14.66 15.23 -0.17
N ASN A 134 -14.27 15.13 1.08
CA ASN A 134 -13.38 16.11 1.73
C ASN A 134 -11.93 16.02 1.26
N ASN A 135 -11.47 14.83 0.90
CA ASN A 135 -10.04 14.57 0.65
C ASN A 135 -9.71 14.23 -0.81
N TYR A 136 -10.68 13.78 -1.60
CA TYR A 136 -10.49 13.30 -2.98
C TYR A 136 -11.50 13.88 -3.97
N LYS A 137 -11.91 15.11 -3.77
CA LYS A 137 -12.95 15.76 -4.61
C LYS A 137 -12.57 15.79 -6.09
N GLU A 138 -11.32 16.12 -6.41
CA GLU A 138 -10.85 16.15 -7.79
C GLU A 138 -10.88 14.78 -8.43
N GLU A 139 -10.44 13.74 -7.70
CA GLU A 139 -10.44 12.36 -8.16
C GLU A 139 -11.86 11.85 -8.38
N VAL A 140 -12.80 12.18 -7.49
CA VAL A 140 -14.24 11.84 -7.66
C VAL A 140 -14.81 12.40 -8.96
N LEU A 141 -14.44 13.63 -9.31
CA LEU A 141 -14.92 14.29 -10.53
C LEU A 141 -14.35 13.68 -11.81
N LYS A 142 -13.15 13.09 -11.76
CA LYS A 142 -12.46 12.62 -12.97
C LYS A 142 -12.37 11.10 -13.12
N ILE A 143 -12.60 10.30 -12.07
CA ILE A 143 -12.35 8.86 -12.12
C ILE A 143 -13.17 8.15 -13.21
N ASN A 144 -14.43 8.53 -13.40
CA ASN A 144 -15.31 7.91 -14.40
C ASN A 144 -14.93 8.26 -15.85
N SER A 145 -14.10 9.27 -16.06
CA SER A 145 -13.52 9.61 -17.36
C SER A 145 -12.08 9.15 -17.52
N SER A 146 -11.48 8.56 -16.49
CA SER A 146 -10.11 8.03 -16.51
C SER A 146 -10.13 6.51 -16.52
N LYS A 147 -9.88 5.93 -17.70
CA LYS A 147 -9.82 4.47 -17.86
C LYS A 147 -8.76 3.83 -16.95
N ASN A 148 -7.61 4.47 -16.81
CA ASN A 148 -6.53 3.97 -15.95
C ASN A 148 -6.93 3.95 -14.48
N MET A 149 -7.61 4.98 -13.98
CA MET A 149 -8.09 5.00 -12.60
C MET A 149 -9.19 3.96 -12.38
N MET A 150 -10.19 3.88 -13.29
CA MET A 150 -11.29 2.92 -13.19
C MET A 150 -10.80 1.47 -13.18
N ASN A 151 -9.88 1.12 -14.07
CA ASN A 151 -9.37 -0.25 -14.19
C ASN A 151 -8.59 -0.70 -12.95
N ASN A 152 -8.10 0.22 -12.14
CA ASN A 152 -7.33 -0.03 -10.94
C ASN A 152 -8.10 0.26 -9.64
N ALA A 153 -9.35 0.65 -9.73
CA ALA A 153 -10.24 0.86 -8.60
C ALA A 153 -10.82 -0.49 -8.11
N LYS A 154 -9.98 -1.29 -7.45
CA LYS A 154 -10.30 -2.65 -7.03
C LYS A 154 -10.05 -2.82 -5.54
N LYS A 155 -11.12 -3.06 -4.79
CA LYS A 155 -11.02 -3.44 -3.38
C LYS A 155 -10.33 -4.79 -3.25
N HIS A 156 -9.31 -4.86 -2.39
CA HIS A 156 -8.52 -6.08 -2.19
C HIS A 156 -7.94 -6.67 -3.48
N ASP A 157 -7.32 -5.83 -4.31
CA ASP A 157 -6.64 -6.29 -5.53
C ASP A 157 -5.65 -7.42 -5.18
N PRO A 158 -5.70 -8.58 -5.86
CA PRO A 158 -4.90 -9.74 -5.48
C PRO A 158 -3.42 -9.62 -5.83
N SER A 159 -3.03 -8.65 -6.66
CA SER A 159 -1.66 -8.57 -7.18
C SER A 159 -0.99 -7.20 -7.05
N THR A 160 -1.76 -6.12 -6.95
CA THR A 160 -1.23 -4.75 -6.90
C THR A 160 -1.80 -4.00 -5.72
N ASP A 161 -0.95 -3.32 -4.95
CA ASP A 161 -1.35 -2.57 -3.77
C ASP A 161 -1.44 -1.08 -4.01
N THR A 162 -0.49 -0.51 -4.75
CA THR A 162 -0.46 0.93 -5.03
C THR A 162 -0.18 1.25 -6.49
N ILE A 163 -0.68 2.40 -6.92
CA ILE A 163 -0.50 2.90 -8.27
C ILE A 163 -0.19 4.38 -8.22
N THR A 164 0.85 4.78 -8.97
CA THR A 164 1.23 6.18 -9.15
C THR A 164 0.81 6.66 -10.54
N PHE A 165 0.11 7.79 -10.59
CA PHE A 165 -0.28 8.46 -11.83
C PHE A 165 0.48 9.77 -12.00
N ASP A 166 0.71 10.17 -13.25
CA ASP A 166 1.13 11.53 -13.60
C ASP A 166 -0.08 12.50 -13.65
N GLU A 167 0.18 13.78 -13.92
CA GLU A 167 -0.85 14.80 -14.03
C GLU A 167 -1.87 14.53 -15.14
N LYS A 168 -1.48 13.78 -16.17
CA LYS A 168 -2.35 13.42 -17.30
C LYS A 168 -3.16 12.15 -17.05
N GLY A 169 -2.99 11.52 -15.88
CA GLY A 169 -3.65 10.26 -15.55
C GLY A 169 -2.99 9.01 -16.16
N ASN A 170 -1.77 9.13 -16.68
CA ASN A 170 -0.99 7.98 -17.11
C ASN A 170 -0.40 7.25 -15.91
N ILE A 171 -0.34 5.92 -15.99
CA ILE A 171 0.29 5.09 -14.96
C ILE A 171 1.81 5.25 -15.06
N VAL A 172 2.43 5.75 -14.00
CA VAL A 172 3.88 5.85 -13.86
C VAL A 172 4.45 4.57 -13.27
N LYS A 173 3.79 4.01 -12.26
CA LYS A 173 4.28 2.85 -11.52
C LYS A 173 3.16 2.10 -10.80
N LYS A 174 3.26 0.77 -10.84
CA LYS A 174 2.45 -0.15 -10.03
C LYS A 174 3.35 -0.89 -9.06
N SER A 175 2.93 -1.03 -7.82
CA SER A 175 3.73 -1.67 -6.76
C SER A 175 2.93 -2.68 -5.96
N GLN A 176 3.59 -3.81 -5.66
CA GLN A 176 3.19 -4.73 -4.61
C GLN A 176 4.01 -4.46 -3.35
N HIS A 177 3.33 -4.36 -2.21
CA HIS A 177 3.93 -4.13 -0.91
C HIS A 177 4.00 -5.43 -0.10
N LYS A 178 5.15 -5.71 0.51
CA LYS A 178 5.35 -6.91 1.32
C LYS A 178 6.06 -6.61 2.64
N VAL A 179 5.38 -6.91 3.75
CA VAL A 179 5.96 -6.94 5.10
C VAL A 179 6.08 -8.40 5.51
N ILE A 180 7.08 -9.08 5.00
CA ILE A 180 7.28 -10.52 5.18
C ILE A 180 8.70 -10.84 5.60
N ALA A 181 8.86 -11.93 6.38
CA ALA A 181 10.18 -12.42 6.74
C ALA A 181 10.86 -13.17 5.59
N GLU A 182 10.09 -13.99 4.89
CA GLU A 182 10.58 -14.91 3.88
C GLU A 182 10.50 -14.32 2.47
N THR A 183 11.61 -14.38 1.75
CA THR A 183 11.72 -13.87 0.36
C THR A 183 10.84 -14.65 -0.61
N GLU A 184 10.56 -15.91 -0.32
CA GLU A 184 9.66 -16.77 -1.10
C GLU A 184 8.24 -16.20 -1.25
N GLY A 185 7.82 -15.33 -0.34
CA GLY A 185 6.53 -14.63 -0.44
C GLY A 185 6.38 -13.72 -1.68
N PHE A 186 7.46 -13.40 -2.37
CA PHE A 186 7.41 -12.70 -3.67
C PHE A 186 6.94 -13.60 -4.82
N PHE A 187 7.04 -14.92 -4.66
CA PHE A 187 6.86 -15.90 -5.74
C PHE A 187 5.53 -16.62 -5.68
N GLU A 188 4.46 -15.88 -5.46
CA GLU A 188 3.11 -16.44 -5.53
C GLU A 188 2.69 -16.64 -6.99
N ARG A 189 2.37 -17.88 -7.33
CA ARG A 189 1.93 -18.27 -8.68
C ARG A 189 0.53 -17.74 -8.97
N GLU A 190 0.30 -17.28 -10.18
CA GLU A 190 -1.02 -16.84 -10.63
C GLU A 190 -1.93 -18.05 -10.84
N LYS A 191 -3.08 -18.04 -10.15
CA LYS A 191 -4.08 -19.10 -10.29
C LYS A 191 -4.92 -18.90 -11.55
N LEU A 192 -5.41 -20.00 -12.12
CA LEU A 192 -6.41 -19.95 -13.17
C LEU A 192 -7.81 -19.86 -12.56
N TYR A 193 -8.65 -19.06 -13.20
CA TYR A 193 -10.04 -18.85 -12.81
C TYR A 193 -10.97 -19.16 -13.99
N ASP A 194 -12.14 -19.67 -13.70
CA ASP A 194 -13.21 -19.81 -14.69
C ASP A 194 -13.89 -18.45 -14.97
N LYS A 195 -14.86 -18.48 -15.89
CA LYS A 195 -15.61 -17.25 -16.27
C LYS A 195 -16.42 -16.64 -15.13
N SER A 196 -16.68 -17.40 -14.07
CA SER A 196 -17.38 -16.92 -12.86
C SER A 196 -16.44 -16.40 -11.78
N GLY A 197 -15.11 -16.44 -12.00
CA GLY A 197 -14.10 -16.03 -11.04
C GLY A 197 -13.75 -17.09 -9.99
N LYS A 198 -14.16 -18.35 -10.19
CA LYS A 198 -13.85 -19.48 -9.32
C LYS A 198 -12.52 -20.10 -9.71
N ILE A 199 -11.71 -20.46 -8.70
CA ILE A 199 -10.42 -21.13 -8.91
C ILE A 199 -10.61 -22.47 -9.62
N LEU A 200 -9.89 -22.67 -10.72
CA LEU A 200 -9.85 -23.94 -11.44
C LEU A 200 -8.97 -24.95 -10.71
N LYS A 201 -9.44 -26.21 -10.68
CA LYS A 201 -8.73 -27.33 -10.08
C LYS A 201 -8.70 -28.48 -11.08
N ASP A 202 -7.67 -29.34 -10.97
CA ASP A 202 -7.58 -30.58 -11.75
C ASP A 202 -8.50 -31.69 -11.17
N GLU A 203 -8.44 -32.87 -11.79
CA GLU A 203 -9.22 -34.05 -11.38
C GLU A 203 -8.93 -34.49 -9.93
N ASN A 204 -7.74 -34.19 -9.41
CA ASN A 204 -7.32 -34.52 -8.05
C ASN A 204 -7.63 -33.39 -7.04
N GLY A 205 -8.31 -32.33 -7.47
CA GLY A 205 -8.63 -31.17 -6.62
C GLY A 205 -7.47 -30.21 -6.43
N GLN A 206 -6.38 -30.34 -7.16
CA GLN A 206 -5.23 -29.45 -7.08
C GLN A 206 -5.46 -28.18 -7.89
N VAL A 207 -5.04 -27.03 -7.35
CA VAL A 207 -5.18 -25.74 -8.03
C VAL A 207 -4.35 -25.71 -9.31
N LEU A 208 -4.97 -25.24 -10.39
CA LEU A 208 -4.29 -25.00 -11.66
C LEU A 208 -3.68 -23.60 -11.68
N TYR A 209 -2.45 -23.50 -12.16
CA TYR A 209 -1.68 -22.25 -12.25
C TYR A 209 -1.43 -21.87 -13.71
N LYS A 210 -1.41 -20.55 -13.94
CA LYS A 210 -1.08 -19.99 -15.25
C LYS A 210 0.38 -20.26 -15.60
N LYS A 211 0.61 -20.61 -16.86
CA LYS A 211 1.96 -20.76 -17.45
C LYS A 211 2.10 -19.82 -18.65
N ASP A 212 3.32 -19.37 -18.87
CA ASP A 212 3.69 -18.62 -20.06
C ASP A 212 3.85 -19.55 -21.29
N LYS A 213 4.19 -18.95 -22.44
CA LYS A 213 4.40 -19.67 -23.70
C LYS A 213 5.55 -20.71 -23.65
N ASP A 214 6.49 -20.54 -22.73
CA ASP A 214 7.65 -21.40 -22.55
C ASP A 214 7.40 -22.49 -21.48
N GLY A 215 6.17 -22.56 -20.92
CA GLY A 215 5.76 -23.53 -19.92
C GLY A 215 6.16 -23.19 -18.49
N ASN A 216 6.70 -22.00 -18.24
CA ASN A 216 7.08 -21.54 -16.90
C ASN A 216 5.87 -20.99 -16.16
N PHE A 217 5.84 -21.14 -14.83
CA PHE A 217 4.80 -20.54 -14.02
C PHE A 217 4.85 -19.00 -14.10
N VAL A 218 3.67 -18.38 -14.14
CA VAL A 218 3.52 -16.95 -14.03
C VAL A 218 3.40 -16.57 -12.56
N TYR A 219 4.25 -15.64 -12.10
CA TYR A 219 4.25 -15.13 -10.73
C TYR A 219 3.50 -13.80 -10.70
N LYS A 220 2.34 -13.78 -10.03
CA LYS A 220 1.39 -12.66 -10.13
C LYS A 220 1.94 -11.31 -9.71
N TYR A 221 2.79 -11.28 -8.68
CA TYR A 221 3.38 -10.02 -8.22
C TYR A 221 4.45 -9.48 -9.17
N LEU A 222 5.18 -10.38 -9.83
CA LEU A 222 6.23 -10.01 -10.77
C LEU A 222 5.68 -9.60 -12.13
N GLU A 223 4.58 -10.21 -12.57
CA GLU A 223 3.95 -9.92 -13.85
C GLU A 223 3.11 -8.63 -13.84
N ASN A 224 2.43 -8.36 -12.73
CA ASN A 224 1.42 -7.30 -12.67
C ASN A 224 1.93 -5.99 -12.05
N ASN A 225 3.20 -5.91 -11.67
CA ASN A 225 3.79 -4.72 -11.05
C ASN A 225 5.12 -4.33 -11.69
N ASP A 226 5.47 -3.07 -11.50
CA ASP A 226 6.78 -2.52 -11.90
C ASP A 226 7.81 -2.67 -10.77
N VAL A 227 7.37 -2.60 -9.52
CA VAL A 227 8.23 -2.69 -8.33
C VAL A 227 7.64 -3.57 -7.25
N LEU A 228 8.55 -4.18 -6.47
CA LEU A 228 8.27 -4.80 -5.18
C LEU A 228 8.75 -3.85 -4.09
N THR A 229 7.85 -3.46 -3.20
CA THR A 229 8.14 -2.52 -2.13
C THR A 229 8.15 -3.24 -0.79
N VAL A 230 9.27 -3.11 -0.07
CA VAL A 230 9.48 -3.72 1.25
C VAL A 230 9.89 -2.66 2.26
N PRO A 231 9.68 -2.90 3.58
CA PRO A 231 10.21 -2.02 4.60
C PRO A 231 11.72 -1.83 4.46
N PHE A 232 12.19 -0.63 4.80
CA PHE A 232 13.59 -0.25 4.62
C PHE A 232 14.57 -1.22 5.27
N ASP A 233 14.28 -1.67 6.50
CA ASP A 233 15.11 -2.59 7.25
C ASP A 233 15.07 -4.04 6.75
N ASP A 234 14.08 -4.40 5.94
CA ASP A 234 13.98 -5.73 5.30
C ASP A 234 14.72 -5.82 3.95
N TYR A 235 15.04 -4.69 3.33
CA TYR A 235 15.59 -4.63 1.98
C TYR A 235 16.87 -5.44 1.82
N LYS A 236 17.84 -5.26 2.72
CA LYS A 236 19.14 -5.94 2.66
C LYS A 236 18.98 -7.45 2.68
N ARG A 237 18.14 -7.97 3.57
CA ARG A 237 17.88 -9.42 3.70
C ARG A 237 17.29 -9.99 2.42
N HIS A 238 16.25 -9.37 1.86
CA HIS A 238 15.64 -9.84 0.62
C HIS A 238 16.60 -9.77 -0.56
N LYS A 239 17.38 -8.69 -0.66
CA LYS A 239 18.42 -8.55 -1.69
C LYS A 239 19.44 -9.68 -1.63
N GLU A 240 20.00 -9.96 -0.45
CA GLU A 240 20.98 -11.02 -0.26
C GLU A 240 20.39 -12.40 -0.58
N ASN A 241 19.15 -12.67 -0.17
CA ASN A 241 18.47 -13.91 -0.48
C ASN A 241 18.26 -14.11 -1.99
N LEU A 242 17.83 -13.06 -2.70
CA LEU A 242 17.65 -13.09 -4.15
C LEU A 242 18.99 -13.27 -4.88
N GLU A 243 20.03 -12.56 -4.47
CA GLU A 243 21.38 -12.73 -5.03
C GLU A 243 21.91 -14.15 -4.84
N ASN A 244 21.64 -14.76 -3.69
CA ASN A 244 22.01 -16.16 -3.44
C ASN A 244 21.22 -17.15 -4.32
N MET A 245 19.92 -16.91 -4.53
CA MET A 245 19.11 -17.72 -5.46
C MET A 245 19.62 -17.62 -6.91
N ILE A 246 20.09 -16.46 -7.33
CA ILE A 246 20.68 -16.27 -8.66
C ILE A 246 22.00 -16.99 -8.79
N LYS A 247 22.83 -16.96 -7.73
CA LYS A 247 24.15 -17.56 -7.70
C LYS A 247 24.11 -19.09 -7.60
N ASN A 248 23.16 -19.61 -6.82
CA ASN A 248 22.97 -21.03 -6.55
C ASN A 248 21.52 -21.47 -6.86
N PRO A 249 21.08 -21.37 -8.12
CA PRO A 249 19.70 -21.67 -8.47
C PRO A 249 19.43 -23.18 -8.43
N LYS A 250 18.23 -23.56 -8.00
CA LYS A 250 17.73 -24.93 -8.07
C LYS A 250 17.28 -25.30 -9.48
N SER A 251 16.92 -24.29 -10.29
CA SER A 251 16.47 -24.43 -11.67
C SER A 251 16.69 -23.12 -12.43
N GLN A 252 16.56 -23.17 -13.76
CA GLN A 252 16.59 -21.95 -14.60
C GLN A 252 15.41 -21.02 -14.27
N GLU A 253 14.25 -21.58 -13.97
CA GLU A 253 13.07 -20.82 -13.53
C GLU A 253 13.35 -20.06 -12.22
N ASP A 254 13.98 -20.71 -11.24
CA ASP A 254 14.39 -20.07 -9.97
C ASP A 254 15.32 -18.88 -10.20
N ARG A 255 16.30 -19.04 -11.09
CA ARG A 255 17.22 -17.94 -11.43
C ARG A 255 16.48 -16.77 -12.07
N GLN A 256 15.61 -17.05 -13.03
CA GLN A 256 14.87 -16.01 -13.76
C GLN A 256 13.91 -15.23 -12.85
N LYS A 257 13.14 -15.93 -12.00
CA LYS A 257 12.23 -15.26 -11.07
C LYS A 257 12.97 -14.43 -10.03
N ALA A 258 14.09 -14.95 -9.51
CA ALA A 258 14.91 -14.22 -8.54
C ALA A 258 15.54 -12.97 -9.16
N GLN A 259 16.05 -13.05 -10.39
CA GLN A 259 16.59 -11.89 -11.11
C GLN A 259 15.50 -10.84 -11.34
N LYS A 260 14.30 -11.25 -11.78
CA LYS A 260 13.18 -10.32 -11.98
C LYS A 260 12.77 -9.65 -10.67
N ALA A 261 12.65 -10.40 -9.58
CA ALA A 261 12.32 -9.85 -8.27
C ALA A 261 13.40 -8.87 -7.78
N LEU A 262 14.68 -9.17 -7.97
CA LEU A 262 15.78 -8.30 -7.60
C LEU A 262 15.73 -6.98 -8.37
N ASP A 263 15.47 -7.03 -9.67
CA ASP A 263 15.34 -5.83 -10.52
C ASP A 263 14.13 -4.97 -10.11
N MET A 264 13.07 -5.59 -9.59
CA MET A 264 11.86 -4.93 -9.13
C MET A 264 11.95 -4.40 -7.69
N LEU A 265 12.90 -4.87 -6.90
CA LEU A 265 12.99 -4.55 -5.48
C LEU A 265 13.30 -3.08 -5.25
N ASN A 266 12.37 -2.37 -4.57
CA ASN A 266 12.52 -0.96 -4.29
C ASN A 266 13.20 -0.72 -2.94
N LYS A 267 14.40 -0.12 -2.96
CA LYS A 267 15.18 0.24 -1.77
C LYS A 267 14.87 1.62 -1.20
N ASN A 268 14.03 2.40 -1.85
CA ASN A 268 13.75 3.78 -1.46
C ASN A 268 12.57 3.90 -0.48
N ASN A 269 12.25 2.82 0.21
CA ASN A 269 11.24 2.83 1.26
C ASN A 269 11.81 3.46 2.52
N VAL A 270 11.04 4.36 3.10
CA VAL A 270 11.39 5.11 4.31
C VAL A 270 10.74 4.55 5.56
N THR A 271 9.68 3.76 5.40
CA THR A 271 8.97 3.11 6.48
C THR A 271 9.70 1.86 6.92
N ASN A 272 10.00 1.74 8.20
CA ASN A 272 10.56 0.51 8.73
C ASN A 272 9.48 -0.49 9.17
N ARG A 273 9.90 -1.73 9.40
CA ARG A 273 8.98 -2.82 9.74
C ARG A 273 8.24 -2.60 11.06
N LEU A 274 8.92 -2.02 12.06
CA LEU A 274 8.34 -1.79 13.38
C LEU A 274 7.11 -0.90 13.32
N MET A 275 7.10 0.11 12.45
CA MET A 275 5.93 0.96 12.26
C MET A 275 4.72 0.21 11.70
N CYS A 276 4.93 -0.90 11.01
CA CYS A 276 3.84 -1.69 10.45
C CYS A 276 3.21 -2.65 11.47
N GLU A 277 3.88 -2.92 12.59
CA GLU A 277 3.45 -3.94 13.54
C GLU A 277 2.32 -3.49 14.48
N ASN A 278 2.26 -2.21 14.80
CA ASN A 278 1.23 -1.65 15.68
C ASN A 278 0.55 -0.42 15.06
N PRO A 279 -0.63 -0.58 14.44
CA PRO A 279 -1.36 0.53 13.80
C PRO A 279 -1.72 1.67 14.75
N LYS A 280 -2.03 1.39 16.02
CA LYS A 280 -2.37 2.45 16.99
C LYS A 280 -1.17 3.32 17.29
N THR A 281 -0.01 2.70 17.56
CA THR A 281 1.24 3.43 17.78
C THR A 281 1.61 4.23 16.54
N THR A 282 1.51 3.65 15.37
CA THR A 282 1.79 4.33 14.10
C THR A 282 0.87 5.52 13.86
N ALA A 283 -0.42 5.38 14.14
CA ALA A 283 -1.36 6.50 14.04
C ALA A 283 -0.99 7.65 14.99
N VAL A 284 -0.61 7.34 16.23
CA VAL A 284 -0.16 8.35 17.21
C VAL A 284 1.13 9.04 16.73
N ILE A 285 2.09 8.28 16.23
CA ILE A 285 3.34 8.83 15.67
C ILE A 285 3.03 9.75 14.48
N THR A 286 2.18 9.31 13.56
CA THR A 286 1.78 10.12 12.39
C THR A 286 1.09 11.41 12.79
N GLN A 287 0.19 11.37 13.79
CA GLN A 287 -0.44 12.57 14.34
C GLN A 287 0.56 13.50 15.04
N SER A 288 1.55 12.93 15.71
CA SER A 288 2.59 13.71 16.37
C SER A 288 3.48 14.45 15.37
N MET A 289 3.71 13.86 14.19
CA MET A 289 4.37 14.56 13.07
C MET A 289 3.58 15.79 12.64
N VAL A 290 2.26 15.66 12.49
CA VAL A 290 1.38 16.80 12.19
C VAL A 290 1.53 17.90 13.24
N ALA A 291 1.40 17.53 14.51
CA ALA A 291 1.50 18.48 15.63
C ALA A 291 2.88 19.14 15.70
N SER A 292 3.96 18.40 15.51
CA SER A 292 5.33 18.92 15.50
C SER A 292 5.58 19.87 14.33
N GLY A 293 5.05 19.56 13.15
CA GLY A 293 5.09 20.45 11.99
C GLY A 293 4.37 21.77 12.25
N HIS A 294 3.23 21.76 12.91
CA HIS A 294 2.50 22.95 13.31
C HIS A 294 3.22 23.77 14.35
N ILE A 295 3.82 23.14 15.36
CA ILE A 295 4.59 23.83 16.41
C ILE A 295 5.83 24.48 15.79
N ALA A 296 6.54 23.80 14.90
CA ALA A 296 7.68 24.35 14.20
C ALA A 296 7.34 25.57 13.36
N GLN A 297 6.17 25.58 12.73
CA GLN A 297 5.67 26.74 11.97
C GLN A 297 5.29 27.93 12.86
N ALA A 298 4.74 27.68 14.04
CA ALA A 298 4.37 28.74 14.98
C ALA A 298 5.58 29.36 15.70
N GLY A 299 6.72 28.68 15.72
CA GLY A 299 7.97 29.14 16.33
C GLY A 299 8.87 29.95 15.41
N MET A 300 8.52 30.08 14.15
CA MET A 300 9.19 30.94 13.18
C MET A 300 8.42 32.22 12.94
#